data_8bcaa2704906088e265ba803db4e0c23
#
_entry.id   8bcaa2704906088e265ba803db4e0c23
#
_cell.length_a   1.000
_cell.length_b   1.000
_cell.length_c   1.000
_cell.angle_alpha   90.00
_cell.angle_beta   90.00
_cell.angle_gamma   90.00
#
_symmetry.space_group_name_H-M   'P 1'
#
loop_
_entity.id
_entity.type
_entity.pdbx_description
1 polymer ?
#
loop_
_entity_poly.entity_id
_entity_poly.type
_entity_poly.pdbx_seq_one_letter_code
_entity_poly.pdbx_strand_id
1 'polypeptide(L)'
;MADKKFNENMIRCYIRIKRVFYPKDGREVEPGGFATFSAEVVKVKQGHPIMSRYSDLRLKGNVPSLDMNKTYSFCGEYVHHEKFGDQYKIIYMNEFQEITDPEEQKSFLRFILTDHQFEMLYEAFKNPYEIIKNGDVKSLCTVSGITEGRAQKIIDSFENNIDNSEAYTKLIEYGLTPSAIEKLVRQYHGADILVKKIEENPYVLIDDVYGIGWKKADALALNMGLKHNSQFRIEAYVMHFLAARAEEGNSIISANQTINSCIKELDLNEGDQEVIKMALFHLHDVRETLWWSDDRQEFALTRV
;
A
#
# COMPACT_ATOMS: atom_id res chain seq x y z
N MET A 1 6.64 -6.15 -19.54
CA MET A 1 7.73 -7.14 -19.70
C MET A 1 8.27 -7.51 -18.34
N ALA A 2 8.54 -8.76 -18.13
CA ALA A 2 8.95 -9.47 -16.93
C ALA A 2 7.83 -9.70 -15.89
N ASP A 3 6.91 -10.64 -16.23
CA ASP A 3 6.41 -11.57 -15.24
C ASP A 3 7.62 -12.19 -14.56
N LYS A 4 7.90 -11.79 -13.31
CA LYS A 4 8.74 -12.60 -12.45
C LYS A 4 8.03 -13.94 -12.39
N LYS A 5 8.56 -14.95 -13.12
CA LYS A 5 8.11 -16.34 -13.03
C LYS A 5 7.93 -16.63 -11.55
N PHE A 6 6.71 -17.00 -11.19
CA PHE A 6 6.40 -17.49 -9.85
C PHE A 6 7.39 -18.64 -9.62
N ASN A 7 8.25 -18.50 -8.62
CA ASN A 7 9.28 -19.49 -8.34
C ASN A 7 8.57 -20.79 -7.92
N GLU A 8 8.96 -21.93 -8.45
CA GLU A 8 8.38 -23.24 -8.13
C GLU A 8 8.38 -23.55 -6.62
N ASN A 9 9.22 -22.85 -5.85
CA ASN A 9 9.30 -22.93 -4.40
C ASN A 9 8.31 -22.00 -3.65
N MET A 10 7.48 -21.25 -4.36
CA MET A 10 6.54 -20.33 -3.73
C MET A 10 5.12 -20.90 -3.73
N ILE A 11 4.36 -20.55 -2.68
CA ILE A 11 2.93 -20.87 -2.60
C ILE A 11 2.12 -19.63 -2.22
N ARG A 12 0.87 -19.60 -2.68
CA ARG A 12 -0.17 -18.68 -2.22
C ARG A 12 -1.38 -19.46 -1.77
N CYS A 13 -1.81 -19.23 -0.55
CA CYS A 13 -2.92 -19.95 0.08
C CYS A 13 -3.74 -19.03 0.98
N TYR A 14 -5.00 -19.37 1.18
CA TYR A 14 -5.72 -18.96 2.38
C TYR A 14 -5.43 -19.97 3.47
N ILE A 15 -5.09 -19.47 4.64
CA ILE A 15 -4.70 -20.27 5.80
C ILE A 15 -5.47 -19.84 7.05
N ARG A 16 -5.64 -20.79 7.98
CA ARG A 16 -6.12 -20.53 9.34
C ARG A 16 -5.11 -21.03 10.33
N ILE A 17 -4.80 -20.25 11.35
CA ILE A 17 -3.79 -20.59 12.34
C ILE A 17 -4.29 -21.73 13.21
N LYS A 18 -3.46 -22.78 13.37
CA LYS A 18 -3.74 -23.92 14.25
C LYS A 18 -3.03 -23.79 15.59
N ARG A 19 -1.73 -23.42 15.55
CA ARG A 19 -0.91 -23.35 16.75
C ARG A 19 0.27 -22.41 16.56
N VAL A 20 0.50 -21.55 17.54
CA VAL A 20 1.69 -20.68 17.61
C VAL A 20 2.77 -21.41 18.41
N PHE A 21 4.01 -21.46 17.89
CA PHE A 21 5.18 -22.04 18.52
C PHE A 21 6.11 -20.99 19.12
N TYR A 22 6.13 -19.81 18.52
CA TYR A 22 6.85 -18.63 18.99
C TYR A 22 6.05 -17.37 18.61
N PRO A 23 5.91 -16.41 19.51
CA PRO A 23 6.39 -16.40 20.90
C PRO A 23 5.75 -17.50 21.76
N LYS A 24 6.47 -17.91 22.81
CA LYS A 24 5.96 -18.87 23.80
C LYS A 24 5.12 -18.14 24.82
N ASP A 25 4.36 -18.92 25.60
CA ASP A 25 3.66 -18.47 26.80
C ASP A 25 2.45 -17.54 26.54
N GLY A 26 1.77 -17.67 25.39
CA GLY A 26 0.53 -16.95 25.10
C GLY A 26 0.72 -15.46 24.90
N ARG A 27 1.95 -14.99 24.68
CA ARG A 27 2.19 -13.59 24.33
C ARG A 27 1.56 -13.28 22.98
N GLU A 28 0.81 -12.22 22.90
CA GLU A 28 0.31 -11.71 21.64
C GLU A 28 1.46 -11.26 20.75
N VAL A 29 1.32 -11.51 19.45
CA VAL A 29 2.27 -11.01 18.44
C VAL A 29 1.80 -9.65 17.99
N GLU A 30 2.59 -8.64 18.26
CA GLU A 30 2.33 -7.30 17.76
C GLU A 30 2.40 -7.26 16.22
N PRO A 31 1.62 -6.42 15.55
CA PRO A 31 1.69 -6.27 14.09
C PRO A 31 3.12 -5.98 13.63
N GLY A 32 3.62 -6.77 12.68
CA GLY A 32 5.01 -6.72 12.21
C GLY A 32 5.99 -7.55 13.04
N GLY A 33 5.55 -8.14 14.15
CA GLY A 33 6.37 -9.01 14.99
C GLY A 33 6.69 -10.35 14.33
N PHE A 34 7.79 -10.98 14.76
CA PHE A 34 8.20 -12.28 14.25
C PHE A 34 7.47 -13.42 14.95
N ALA A 35 6.93 -14.36 14.18
CA ALA A 35 6.29 -15.55 14.70
C ALA A 35 6.71 -16.82 13.98
N THR A 36 6.54 -17.97 14.67
CA THR A 36 6.55 -19.31 14.08
C THR A 36 5.29 -20.05 14.51
N PHE A 37 4.57 -20.62 13.54
CA PHE A 37 3.28 -21.25 13.81
C PHE A 37 2.96 -22.35 12.79
N SER A 38 1.94 -23.13 13.06
CA SER A 38 1.32 -24.00 12.06
C SER A 38 -0.05 -23.49 11.66
N ALA A 39 -0.40 -23.76 10.42
CA ALA A 39 -1.68 -23.34 9.85
C ALA A 39 -2.28 -24.45 8.97
N GLU A 40 -3.59 -24.55 8.96
CA GLU A 40 -4.32 -25.34 7.97
C GLU A 40 -4.48 -24.54 6.68
N VAL A 41 -4.47 -25.24 5.56
CA VAL A 41 -4.76 -24.64 4.25
C VAL A 41 -6.28 -24.67 4.03
N VAL A 42 -6.86 -23.48 3.90
CA VAL A 42 -8.29 -23.32 3.61
C VAL A 42 -8.54 -23.43 2.09
N LYS A 43 -7.69 -22.74 1.29
CA LYS A 43 -7.74 -22.78 -0.18
C LYS A 43 -6.34 -22.53 -0.74
N VAL A 44 -5.92 -23.36 -1.69
CA VAL A 44 -4.69 -23.10 -2.46
C VAL A 44 -5.04 -22.20 -3.65
N LYS A 45 -4.33 -21.09 -3.78
CA LYS A 45 -4.47 -20.15 -4.92
C LYS A 45 -3.41 -20.42 -5.99
N GLN A 46 -2.17 -20.73 -5.55
CA GLN A 46 -1.06 -20.95 -6.47
C GLN A 46 0.02 -21.82 -5.82
N GLY A 47 0.65 -22.69 -6.63
CA GLY A 47 1.70 -23.60 -6.19
C GLY A 47 1.16 -24.87 -5.56
N HIS A 48 2.08 -25.71 -5.06
CA HIS A 48 1.76 -26.99 -4.42
C HIS A 48 2.31 -26.97 -2.99
N PRO A 49 1.47 -26.80 -1.97
CA PRO A 49 1.93 -26.72 -0.59
C PRO A 49 2.50 -28.07 -0.11
N ILE A 50 3.70 -28.06 0.44
CA ILE A 50 4.30 -29.21 1.10
C ILE A 50 3.82 -29.21 2.55
N MET A 51 2.98 -30.19 2.85
CA MET A 51 2.36 -30.33 4.16
C MET A 51 3.26 -31.07 5.12
N SER A 52 3.23 -30.70 6.39
CA SER A 52 3.86 -31.49 7.45
C SER A 52 3.18 -32.85 7.65
N ARG A 53 3.80 -33.73 8.43
CA ARG A 53 3.19 -35.01 8.83
C ARG A 53 1.84 -34.87 9.57
N TYR A 54 1.49 -33.66 10.01
CA TYR A 54 0.22 -33.35 10.68
C TYR A 54 -0.79 -32.68 9.75
N SER A 55 -0.55 -32.72 8.44
CA SER A 55 -1.40 -32.09 7.43
C SER A 55 -1.62 -30.58 7.66
N ASP A 56 -0.57 -29.91 8.09
CA ASP A 56 -0.52 -28.47 8.27
C ASP A 56 0.73 -27.87 7.61
N LEU A 57 0.73 -26.57 7.38
CA LEU A 57 1.91 -25.80 6.97
C LEU A 57 2.65 -25.32 8.20
N ARG A 58 3.97 -25.30 8.14
CA ARG A 58 4.82 -24.61 9.12
C ARG A 58 5.33 -23.32 8.55
N LEU A 59 5.11 -22.24 9.27
CA LEU A 59 5.34 -20.89 8.80
C LEU A 59 6.23 -20.13 9.77
N LYS A 60 7.10 -19.27 9.22
CA LYS A 60 7.97 -18.37 9.99
C LYS A 60 8.15 -17.04 9.28
N GLY A 61 8.13 -15.96 10.03
CA GLY A 61 8.37 -14.61 9.52
C GLY A 61 7.65 -13.55 10.32
N ASN A 62 7.65 -12.34 9.77
CA ASN A 62 6.89 -11.24 10.34
C ASN A 62 5.44 -11.40 9.94
N VAL A 63 4.53 -11.14 10.87
CA VAL A 63 3.10 -11.40 10.72
C VAL A 63 2.29 -10.19 11.18
N PRO A 64 1.03 -10.04 10.71
CA PRO A 64 0.06 -9.17 11.38
C PRO A 64 -0.27 -9.73 12.78
N SER A 65 -1.19 -9.11 13.50
CA SER A 65 -1.72 -9.74 14.70
C SER A 65 -2.30 -11.12 14.37
N LEU A 66 -2.00 -12.13 15.20
CA LEU A 66 -2.44 -13.49 14.97
C LEU A 66 -3.72 -13.81 15.73
N ASP A 67 -4.79 -14.18 15.03
CA ASP A 67 -6.06 -14.67 15.60
C ASP A 67 -6.40 -16.03 14.96
N MET A 68 -6.65 -17.03 15.79
CA MET A 68 -6.98 -18.40 15.33
C MET A 68 -8.35 -18.50 14.67
N ASN A 69 -9.24 -17.52 14.90
CA ASN A 69 -10.59 -17.49 14.32
C ASN A 69 -10.64 -16.83 12.95
N LYS A 70 -9.52 -16.21 12.54
CA LYS A 70 -9.43 -15.48 11.29
C LYS A 70 -8.78 -16.30 10.19
N THR A 71 -9.14 -15.97 8.96
CA THR A 71 -8.47 -16.49 7.75
C THR A 71 -7.47 -15.45 7.27
N TYR A 72 -6.33 -15.91 6.79
CA TYR A 72 -5.25 -15.06 6.29
C TYR A 72 -4.92 -15.42 4.85
N SER A 73 -4.70 -14.42 4.00
CA SER A 73 -4.02 -14.56 2.75
C SER A 73 -2.52 -14.65 2.99
N PHE A 74 -1.88 -15.64 2.45
CA PHE A 74 -0.49 -15.96 2.71
C PHE A 74 0.27 -16.24 1.42
N CYS A 75 1.45 -15.64 1.30
CA CYS A 75 2.46 -16.02 0.32
C CYS A 75 3.76 -16.35 1.01
N GLY A 76 4.35 -17.47 0.70
CA GLY A 76 5.61 -17.90 1.30
C GLY A 76 6.50 -18.69 0.37
N GLU A 77 7.78 -18.62 0.68
CA GLU A 77 8.84 -19.36 0.01
C GLU A 77 9.21 -20.59 0.82
N TYR A 78 9.28 -21.74 0.16
CA TYR A 78 9.68 -22.99 0.78
C TYR A 78 11.14 -22.93 1.25
N VAL A 79 11.37 -23.40 2.47
CA VAL A 79 12.70 -23.52 3.10
C VAL A 79 12.79 -24.82 3.87
N HIS A 80 13.75 -25.66 3.53
CA HIS A 80 14.07 -26.83 4.36
C HIS A 80 15.00 -26.43 5.51
N HIS A 81 14.69 -26.87 6.72
CA HIS A 81 15.52 -26.63 7.90
C HIS A 81 15.92 -27.96 8.53
N GLU A 82 17.22 -28.25 8.66
CA GLU A 82 17.77 -29.55 9.15
C GLU A 82 17.12 -30.03 10.45
N LYS A 83 16.87 -29.12 11.41
CA LYS A 83 16.29 -29.43 12.72
C LYS A 83 14.77 -29.41 12.76
N PHE A 84 14.13 -28.53 11.98
CA PHE A 84 12.69 -28.27 12.08
C PHE A 84 11.88 -28.76 10.87
N GLY A 85 12.57 -29.33 9.85
CA GLY A 85 11.97 -29.86 8.64
C GLY A 85 11.46 -28.77 7.70
N ASP A 86 10.46 -29.12 6.92
CA ASP A 86 9.90 -28.27 5.87
C ASP A 86 9.09 -27.12 6.45
N GLN A 87 9.39 -25.91 6.01
CA GLN A 87 8.78 -24.66 6.47
C GLN A 87 8.61 -23.71 5.29
N TYR A 88 7.75 -22.72 5.49
CA TYR A 88 7.63 -21.60 4.58
C TYR A 88 8.05 -20.30 5.29
N LYS A 89 8.98 -19.58 4.66
CA LYS A 89 9.30 -18.21 5.04
C LYS A 89 8.21 -17.30 4.50
N ILE A 90 7.58 -16.55 5.38
CA ILE A 90 6.52 -15.60 5.02
C ILE A 90 7.14 -14.46 4.20
N ILE A 91 6.59 -14.22 3.00
CA ILE A 91 6.87 -13.07 2.16
C ILE A 91 5.85 -11.98 2.48
N TYR A 92 4.56 -12.35 2.48
CA TYR A 92 3.50 -11.52 3.03
C TYR A 92 2.41 -12.40 3.66
N MET A 93 1.70 -11.84 4.61
CA MET A 93 0.54 -12.43 5.26
C MET A 93 -0.37 -11.30 5.75
N ASN A 94 -1.62 -11.32 5.29
CA ASN A 94 -2.62 -10.34 5.65
C ASN A 94 -3.90 -11.03 6.10
N GLU A 95 -4.65 -10.39 6.98
CA GLU A 95 -5.98 -10.86 7.31
C GLU A 95 -6.86 -10.80 6.06
N PHE A 96 -7.51 -11.91 5.74
CA PHE A 96 -8.47 -11.97 4.65
C PHE A 96 -9.86 -11.61 5.17
N GLN A 97 -10.37 -10.49 4.72
CA GLN A 97 -11.74 -10.08 4.97
C GLN A 97 -12.51 -10.14 3.65
N GLU A 98 -13.67 -10.73 3.71
CA GLU A 98 -14.57 -10.76 2.56
C GLU A 98 -15.29 -9.40 2.45
N ILE A 99 -15.26 -8.80 1.27
CA ILE A 99 -15.99 -7.56 1.01
C ILE A 99 -17.49 -7.87 1.02
N THR A 100 -18.19 -7.41 2.02
CA THR A 100 -19.64 -7.60 2.17
C THR A 100 -20.44 -6.33 1.84
N ASP A 101 -19.82 -5.16 1.97
CA ASP A 101 -20.46 -3.89 1.65
C ASP A 101 -20.59 -3.70 0.13
N PRO A 102 -21.80 -3.37 -0.40
CA PRO A 102 -22.03 -3.22 -1.82
C PRO A 102 -21.23 -2.09 -2.49
N GLU A 103 -20.97 -0.98 -1.79
CA GLU A 103 -20.19 0.13 -2.34
C GLU A 103 -18.69 -0.21 -2.38
N GLU A 104 -18.19 -0.92 -1.38
CA GLU A 104 -16.82 -1.47 -1.42
C GLU A 104 -16.65 -2.50 -2.54
N GLN A 105 -17.64 -3.41 -2.74
CA GLN A 105 -17.65 -4.36 -3.86
C GLN A 105 -17.59 -3.64 -5.20
N LYS A 106 -18.37 -2.56 -5.34
CA LYS A 106 -18.43 -1.73 -6.54
C LYS A 106 -17.10 -1.00 -6.79
N SER A 107 -16.52 -0.42 -5.74
CA SER A 107 -15.21 0.24 -5.79
C SER A 107 -14.11 -0.73 -6.19
N PHE A 108 -14.10 -1.93 -5.62
CA PHE A 108 -13.16 -2.97 -5.97
C PHE A 108 -13.32 -3.44 -7.43
N LEU A 109 -14.54 -3.62 -7.92
CA LEU A 109 -14.78 -3.96 -9.33
C LEU A 109 -14.33 -2.84 -10.28
N ARG A 110 -14.48 -1.57 -9.91
CA ARG A 110 -13.93 -0.44 -10.69
C ARG A 110 -12.41 -0.46 -10.78
N PHE A 111 -11.74 -1.00 -9.77
CA PHE A 111 -10.30 -1.15 -9.79
C PHE A 111 -9.83 -2.24 -10.76
N ILE A 112 -10.52 -3.40 -10.81
CA ILE A 112 -10.08 -4.56 -11.59
C ILE A 112 -10.62 -4.60 -13.03
N LEU A 113 -11.66 -3.82 -13.34
CA LEU A 113 -12.32 -3.76 -14.64
C LEU A 113 -11.98 -2.46 -15.38
N THR A 114 -12.04 -2.49 -16.70
CA THR A 114 -12.10 -1.25 -17.48
C THR A 114 -13.47 -0.59 -17.33
N ASP A 115 -13.56 0.73 -17.51
CA ASP A 115 -14.83 1.46 -17.41
C ASP A 115 -15.92 0.83 -18.28
N HIS A 116 -15.58 0.44 -19.50
CA HIS A 116 -16.52 -0.22 -20.42
C HIS A 116 -16.99 -1.60 -19.90
N GLN A 117 -16.09 -2.42 -19.35
CA GLN A 117 -16.47 -3.71 -18.75
C GLN A 117 -17.35 -3.50 -17.52
N PHE A 118 -17.02 -2.51 -16.70
CA PHE A 118 -17.78 -2.19 -15.51
C PHE A 118 -19.23 -1.82 -15.86
N GLU A 119 -19.45 -0.88 -16.77
CA GLU A 119 -20.79 -0.45 -17.20
C GLU A 119 -21.58 -1.61 -17.79
N MET A 120 -21.00 -2.38 -18.72
CA MET A 120 -21.66 -3.54 -19.34
C MET A 120 -22.10 -4.59 -18.32
N LEU A 121 -21.28 -4.87 -17.31
CA LEU A 121 -21.59 -5.88 -16.30
C LEU A 121 -22.68 -5.40 -15.34
N TYR A 122 -22.69 -4.10 -14.98
CA TYR A 122 -23.74 -3.53 -14.13
C TYR A 122 -25.07 -3.29 -14.87
N GLU A 123 -25.04 -3.14 -16.19
CA GLU A 123 -26.26 -3.17 -17.02
C GLU A 123 -26.87 -4.59 -17.12
N ALA A 124 -26.02 -5.61 -17.22
CA ALA A 124 -26.45 -6.99 -17.40
C ALA A 124 -26.84 -7.67 -16.08
N PHE A 125 -26.21 -7.33 -14.97
CA PHE A 125 -26.36 -8.05 -13.71
C PHE A 125 -26.62 -7.09 -12.53
N LYS A 126 -27.52 -7.52 -11.65
CA LYS A 126 -27.80 -6.79 -10.40
C LYS A 126 -26.60 -6.81 -9.44
N ASN A 127 -25.86 -7.92 -9.42
CA ASN A 127 -24.66 -8.08 -8.60
C ASN A 127 -23.55 -8.80 -9.39
N PRO A 128 -22.77 -8.06 -10.20
CA PRO A 128 -21.65 -8.64 -10.95
C PRO A 128 -20.56 -9.23 -10.05
N TYR A 129 -20.38 -8.68 -8.84
CA TYR A 129 -19.36 -9.12 -7.90
C TYR A 129 -19.49 -10.61 -7.57
N GLU A 130 -20.70 -11.07 -7.22
CA GLU A 130 -20.94 -12.49 -6.90
C GLU A 130 -20.71 -13.41 -8.08
N ILE A 131 -21.05 -12.98 -9.31
CA ILE A 131 -20.83 -13.78 -10.52
C ILE A 131 -19.35 -13.99 -10.78
N ILE A 132 -18.56 -12.90 -10.66
CA ILE A 132 -17.10 -12.96 -10.87
C ILE A 132 -16.43 -13.76 -9.73
N LYS A 133 -16.81 -13.51 -8.48
CA LYS A 133 -16.33 -14.23 -7.30
C LYS A 133 -16.53 -15.73 -7.38
N ASN A 134 -17.68 -16.15 -7.90
CA ASN A 134 -18.00 -17.57 -8.07
C ASN A 134 -17.36 -18.20 -9.30
N GLY A 135 -16.62 -17.43 -10.11
CA GLY A 135 -15.98 -17.92 -11.33
C GLY A 135 -16.96 -18.33 -12.41
N ASP A 136 -18.16 -17.74 -12.45
CA ASP A 136 -19.20 -18.14 -13.39
C ASP A 136 -18.96 -17.58 -14.81
N VAL A 137 -18.03 -18.22 -15.51
CA VAL A 137 -17.69 -17.91 -16.91
C VAL A 137 -18.92 -17.93 -17.82
N LYS A 138 -19.86 -18.86 -17.59
CA LYS A 138 -21.04 -19.00 -18.46
C LYS A 138 -21.94 -17.78 -18.37
N SER A 139 -22.22 -17.31 -17.15
CA SER A 139 -23.01 -16.09 -16.96
C SER A 139 -22.28 -14.86 -17.53
N LEU A 140 -20.98 -14.73 -17.33
CA LEU A 140 -20.21 -13.63 -17.91
C LEU A 140 -20.26 -13.60 -19.43
N CYS A 141 -20.24 -14.77 -20.10
CA CYS A 141 -20.32 -14.88 -21.55
C CYS A 141 -21.70 -14.53 -22.14
N THR A 142 -22.75 -14.36 -21.33
CA THR A 142 -24.05 -13.85 -21.80
C THR A 142 -23.99 -12.36 -22.13
N VAL A 143 -23.00 -11.64 -21.61
CA VAL A 143 -22.82 -10.21 -21.88
C VAL A 143 -22.16 -10.03 -23.24
N SER A 144 -22.78 -9.21 -24.08
CA SER A 144 -22.24 -8.92 -25.41
C SER A 144 -20.80 -8.40 -25.34
N GLY A 145 -19.91 -9.00 -26.13
CA GLY A 145 -18.50 -8.59 -26.15
C GLY A 145 -17.61 -9.27 -25.09
N ILE A 146 -18.15 -10.08 -24.17
CA ILE A 146 -17.37 -10.89 -23.23
C ILE A 146 -17.26 -12.32 -23.77
N THR A 147 -16.09 -12.65 -24.30
CA THR A 147 -15.73 -14.03 -24.70
C THR A 147 -15.24 -14.82 -23.49
N GLU A 148 -15.19 -16.14 -23.60
CA GLU A 148 -14.66 -17.02 -22.53
C GLU A 148 -13.27 -16.61 -22.07
N GLY A 149 -12.35 -16.28 -22.98
CA GLY A 149 -11.01 -15.80 -22.63
C GLY A 149 -11.00 -14.42 -21.94
N ARG A 150 -11.99 -13.56 -22.21
CA ARG A 150 -12.16 -12.29 -21.48
C ARG A 150 -12.78 -12.52 -20.11
N ALA A 151 -13.78 -13.39 -20.02
CA ALA A 151 -14.38 -13.78 -18.75
C ALA A 151 -13.33 -14.38 -17.80
N GLN A 152 -12.48 -15.28 -18.31
CA GLN A 152 -11.40 -15.86 -17.50
C GLN A 152 -10.42 -14.79 -17.02
N LYS A 153 -10.00 -13.84 -17.86
CA LYS A 153 -9.13 -12.73 -17.45
C LYS A 153 -9.74 -11.84 -16.37
N ILE A 154 -11.05 -11.63 -16.41
CA ILE A 154 -11.77 -10.88 -15.36
C ILE A 154 -11.71 -11.65 -14.05
N ILE A 155 -11.97 -12.95 -14.07
CA ILE A 155 -11.92 -13.82 -12.88
C ILE A 155 -10.48 -13.88 -12.34
N ASP A 156 -9.48 -14.08 -13.19
CA ASP A 156 -8.07 -14.11 -12.79
C ASP A 156 -7.65 -12.76 -12.15
N SER A 157 -8.11 -11.64 -12.72
CA SER A 157 -7.86 -10.32 -12.15
C SER A 157 -8.52 -10.17 -10.77
N PHE A 158 -9.74 -10.62 -10.62
CA PHE A 158 -10.44 -10.65 -9.33
C PHE A 158 -9.67 -11.48 -8.30
N GLU A 159 -9.34 -12.73 -8.63
CA GLU A 159 -8.64 -13.65 -7.73
C GLU A 159 -7.25 -13.16 -7.32
N ASN A 160 -6.54 -12.45 -8.21
CA ASN A 160 -5.21 -11.92 -7.93
C ASN A 160 -5.23 -10.67 -7.03
N ASN A 161 -6.35 -9.93 -7.01
CA ASN A 161 -6.42 -8.66 -6.32
C ASN A 161 -7.31 -8.68 -5.06
N ILE A 162 -8.19 -9.67 -4.90
CA ILE A 162 -9.14 -9.73 -3.78
C ILE A 162 -8.48 -9.73 -2.40
N ASP A 163 -7.28 -10.29 -2.29
CA ASP A 163 -6.53 -10.38 -1.03
C ASP A 163 -6.08 -9.02 -0.49
N ASN A 164 -5.99 -8.03 -1.39
CA ASN A 164 -5.59 -6.67 -1.08
C ASN A 164 -6.74 -5.66 -1.30
N SER A 165 -7.97 -6.15 -1.38
CA SER A 165 -9.12 -5.34 -1.76
C SER A 165 -9.35 -4.15 -0.83
N GLU A 166 -9.19 -4.30 0.47
CA GLU A 166 -9.28 -3.21 1.45
C GLU A 166 -8.22 -2.14 1.17
N ALA A 167 -6.97 -2.56 0.96
CA ALA A 167 -5.89 -1.62 0.66
C ALA A 167 -6.14 -0.91 -0.67
N TYR A 168 -6.62 -1.60 -1.70
CA TYR A 168 -6.96 -0.98 -2.98
C TYR A 168 -8.14 0.01 -2.85
N THR A 169 -9.15 -0.32 -2.06
CA THR A 169 -10.28 0.57 -1.79
C THR A 169 -9.79 1.87 -1.13
N LYS A 170 -8.97 1.78 -0.08
CA LYS A 170 -8.35 2.95 0.55
C LYS A 170 -7.51 3.79 -0.42
N LEU A 171 -6.70 3.15 -1.27
CA LEU A 171 -5.86 3.87 -2.24
C LEU A 171 -6.71 4.62 -3.28
N ILE A 172 -7.86 4.08 -3.67
CA ILE A 172 -8.83 4.77 -4.54
C ILE A 172 -9.47 5.95 -3.81
N GLU A 173 -9.87 5.77 -2.55
CA GLU A 173 -10.41 6.85 -1.70
C GLU A 173 -9.40 7.98 -1.52
N TYR A 174 -8.10 7.67 -1.47
CA TYR A 174 -7.02 8.66 -1.48
C TYR A 174 -6.85 9.36 -2.85
N GLY A 175 -7.70 9.04 -3.84
CA GLY A 175 -7.72 9.68 -5.16
C GLY A 175 -6.63 9.17 -6.10
N LEU A 176 -6.02 8.02 -5.81
CA LEU A 176 -5.06 7.41 -6.73
C LEU A 176 -5.78 6.69 -7.87
N THR A 177 -5.27 6.83 -9.07
CA THR A 177 -5.79 6.10 -10.24
C THR A 177 -5.35 4.64 -10.21
N PRO A 178 -6.11 3.69 -10.79
CA PRO A 178 -5.71 2.29 -10.86
C PRO A 178 -4.31 2.07 -11.43
N SER A 179 -3.93 2.82 -12.47
CA SER A 179 -2.60 2.75 -13.07
C SER A 179 -1.48 3.25 -12.13
N ALA A 180 -1.75 4.28 -11.32
CA ALA A 180 -0.81 4.75 -10.29
C ALA A 180 -0.67 3.71 -9.18
N ILE A 181 -1.79 3.15 -8.72
CA ILE A 181 -1.81 2.09 -7.70
C ILE A 181 -0.99 0.88 -8.13
N GLU A 182 -1.18 0.38 -9.35
CA GLU A 182 -0.39 -0.76 -9.86
C GLU A 182 1.12 -0.49 -9.85
N LYS A 183 1.54 0.70 -10.27
CA LYS A 183 2.96 1.09 -10.27
C LYS A 183 3.52 1.14 -8.85
N LEU A 184 2.80 1.81 -7.95
CA LEU A 184 3.22 1.98 -6.56
C LEU A 184 3.23 0.65 -5.80
N VAL A 185 2.22 -0.18 -5.98
CA VAL A 185 2.17 -1.53 -5.36
C VAL A 185 3.36 -2.38 -5.80
N ARG A 186 3.79 -2.28 -7.07
CA ARG A 186 5.02 -2.94 -7.54
C ARG A 186 6.27 -2.34 -6.92
N GLN A 187 6.36 -1.02 -6.81
CA GLN A 187 7.50 -0.29 -6.24
C GLN A 187 7.67 -0.58 -4.75
N TYR A 188 6.57 -0.55 -4.01
CA TYR A 188 6.55 -0.79 -2.56
C TYR A 188 6.36 -2.25 -2.18
N HIS A 189 6.26 -3.16 -3.16
CA HIS A 189 6.11 -4.60 -2.95
C HIS A 189 4.87 -5.05 -2.18
N GLY A 190 3.82 -4.22 -2.14
CA GLY A 190 2.54 -4.55 -1.51
C GLY A 190 1.62 -3.36 -1.34
N ALA A 191 0.30 -3.60 -1.48
CA ALA A 191 -0.71 -2.57 -1.33
C ALA A 191 -0.81 -2.08 0.13
N ASP A 192 -0.74 -2.99 1.09
CA ASP A 192 -0.79 -2.65 2.52
C ASP A 192 0.43 -1.84 2.97
N ILE A 193 1.61 -2.16 2.41
CA ILE A 193 2.82 -1.40 2.69
C ILE A 193 2.69 0.02 2.13
N LEU A 194 2.11 0.15 0.94
CA LEU A 194 1.83 1.44 0.33
C LEU A 194 0.84 2.26 1.16
N VAL A 195 -0.28 1.64 1.59
CA VAL A 195 -1.27 2.30 2.46
C VAL A 195 -0.61 2.83 3.73
N LYS A 196 0.15 2.00 4.44
CA LYS A 196 0.86 2.42 5.65
C LYS A 196 1.82 3.58 5.39
N LYS A 197 2.58 3.54 4.30
CA LYS A 197 3.49 4.63 3.93
C LYS A 197 2.75 5.95 3.66
N ILE A 198 1.61 5.89 2.99
CA ILE A 198 0.78 7.07 2.73
C ILE A 198 0.15 7.58 4.05
N GLU A 199 -0.30 6.67 4.91
CA GLU A 199 -0.85 7.04 6.23
C GLU A 199 0.21 7.65 7.15
N GLU A 200 1.46 7.20 7.08
CA GLU A 200 2.60 7.81 7.80
C GLU A 200 2.99 9.17 7.22
N ASN A 201 3.15 9.24 5.90
CA ASN A 201 3.54 10.47 5.20
C ASN A 201 2.94 10.53 3.78
N PRO A 202 1.81 11.23 3.57
CA PRO A 202 1.17 11.34 2.25
C PRO A 202 2.03 12.02 1.19
N TYR A 203 3.03 12.81 1.61
CA TYR A 203 3.88 13.59 0.70
C TYR A 203 4.91 12.74 -0.05
N VAL A 204 5.11 11.48 0.33
CA VAL A 204 5.93 10.53 -0.48
C VAL A 204 5.40 10.39 -1.91
N LEU A 205 4.10 10.66 -2.12
CA LEU A 205 3.48 10.61 -3.45
C LEU A 205 3.99 11.69 -4.41
N ILE A 206 4.58 12.77 -3.92
CA ILE A 206 5.15 13.85 -4.77
C ILE A 206 6.29 13.30 -5.59
N ASP A 207 7.16 12.51 -4.97
CA ASP A 207 8.35 11.94 -5.61
C ASP A 207 8.03 10.68 -6.42
N ASP A 208 7.04 9.90 -5.96
CA ASP A 208 6.77 8.56 -6.49
C ASP A 208 5.74 8.53 -7.62
N VAL A 209 4.88 9.57 -7.74
CA VAL A 209 3.78 9.58 -8.70
C VAL A 209 3.86 10.76 -9.65
N TYR A 210 4.14 10.48 -10.91
CA TYR A 210 4.08 11.52 -11.93
C TYR A 210 2.69 12.17 -11.99
N GLY A 211 2.67 13.50 -11.87
CA GLY A 211 1.43 14.30 -11.91
C GLY A 211 0.76 14.49 -10.53
N ILE A 212 1.33 13.98 -9.45
CA ILE A 212 0.99 14.37 -8.08
C ILE A 212 2.04 15.38 -7.61
N GLY A 213 1.69 16.66 -7.70
CA GLY A 213 2.48 17.72 -7.12
C GLY A 213 1.98 18.10 -5.73
N TRP A 214 2.66 19.07 -5.11
CA TRP A 214 2.35 19.58 -3.77
C TRP A 214 0.85 19.77 -3.50
N LYS A 215 0.13 20.52 -4.36
CA LYS A 215 -1.28 20.83 -4.12
C LYS A 215 -2.18 19.61 -3.99
N LYS A 216 -1.93 18.57 -4.79
CA LYS A 216 -2.72 17.32 -4.72
C LYS A 216 -2.36 16.50 -3.49
N ALA A 217 -1.07 16.39 -3.17
CA ALA A 217 -0.60 15.68 -1.99
C ALA A 217 -1.09 16.36 -0.70
N ASP A 218 -1.09 17.70 -0.64
CA ASP A 218 -1.57 18.46 0.50
C ASP A 218 -3.08 18.32 0.72
N ALA A 219 -3.86 18.39 -0.36
CA ALA A 219 -5.31 18.16 -0.29
C ALA A 219 -5.63 16.75 0.23
N LEU A 220 -4.90 15.74 -0.25
CA LEU A 220 -5.01 14.36 0.24
C LEU A 220 -4.65 14.28 1.73
N ALA A 221 -3.51 14.81 2.13
CA ALA A 221 -3.02 14.77 3.50
C ALA A 221 -4.02 15.41 4.48
N LEU A 222 -4.58 16.56 4.13
CA LEU A 222 -5.59 17.23 4.94
C LEU A 222 -6.91 16.45 5.00
N ASN A 223 -7.35 15.83 3.90
CA ASN A 223 -8.52 14.96 3.88
C ASN A 223 -8.34 13.71 4.75
N MET A 224 -7.11 13.20 4.87
CA MET A 224 -6.76 12.12 5.79
C MET A 224 -6.67 12.57 7.26
N GLY A 225 -6.87 13.86 7.54
CA GLY A 225 -6.83 14.43 8.88
C GLY A 225 -5.44 14.80 9.39
N LEU A 226 -4.44 14.95 8.50
CA LEU A 226 -3.13 15.42 8.90
C LEU A 226 -3.24 16.85 9.47
N LYS A 227 -2.54 17.11 10.58
CA LYS A 227 -2.56 18.43 11.23
C LYS A 227 -1.93 19.49 10.33
N HIS A 228 -2.51 20.70 10.35
CA HIS A 228 -2.02 21.84 9.55
C HIS A 228 -0.56 22.18 9.81
N ASN A 229 -0.08 22.01 11.04
CA ASN A 229 1.30 22.23 11.45
C ASN A 229 2.14 20.94 11.52
N SER A 230 1.75 19.88 10.80
CA SER A 230 2.56 18.67 10.70
C SER A 230 3.94 18.97 10.12
N GLN A 231 4.98 18.40 10.71
CA GLN A 231 6.34 18.52 10.21
C GLN A 231 6.46 18.05 8.76
N PHE A 232 5.84 16.93 8.39
CA PHE A 232 5.83 16.42 7.01
C PHE A 232 5.23 17.41 6.01
N ARG A 233 4.16 18.10 6.43
CA ARG A 233 3.52 19.14 5.62
C ARG A 233 4.45 20.31 5.36
N ILE A 234 5.09 20.79 6.42
CA ILE A 234 6.02 21.94 6.36
C ILE A 234 7.23 21.56 5.50
N GLU A 235 7.84 20.39 5.72
CA GLU A 235 8.99 19.92 4.94
C GLU A 235 8.66 19.85 3.45
N ALA A 236 7.54 19.21 3.09
CA ALA A 236 7.12 19.07 1.70
C ALA A 236 6.82 20.43 1.05
N TYR A 237 6.20 21.37 1.81
CA TYR A 237 5.98 22.72 1.32
C TYR A 237 7.30 23.49 1.10
N VAL A 238 8.24 23.42 2.05
CA VAL A 238 9.55 24.07 1.91
C VAL A 238 10.27 23.58 0.65
N MET A 239 10.30 22.27 0.42
CA MET A 239 10.91 21.70 -0.78
C MET A 239 10.23 22.22 -2.07
N HIS A 240 8.90 22.22 -2.09
CA HIS A 240 8.12 22.78 -3.20
C HIS A 240 8.39 24.28 -3.42
N PHE A 241 8.38 25.06 -2.34
CA PHE A 241 8.60 26.52 -2.41
C PHE A 241 10.01 26.83 -2.96
N LEU A 242 11.05 26.19 -2.43
CA LEU A 242 12.42 26.41 -2.88
C LEU A 242 12.63 25.94 -4.34
N ALA A 243 12.03 24.82 -4.73
CA ALA A 243 12.08 24.36 -6.12
C ALA A 243 11.43 25.36 -7.08
N ALA A 244 10.23 25.87 -6.75
CA ALA A 244 9.55 26.88 -7.56
C ALA A 244 10.38 28.18 -7.66
N ARG A 245 11.02 28.61 -6.57
CA ARG A 245 11.89 29.80 -6.58
C ARG A 245 13.17 29.58 -7.40
N ALA A 246 13.72 28.37 -7.38
CA ALA A 246 14.89 28.02 -8.20
C ALA A 246 14.55 28.06 -9.70
N GLU A 247 13.36 27.59 -10.10
CA GLU A 247 12.87 27.69 -11.48
C GLU A 247 12.72 29.15 -11.95
N GLU A 248 12.39 30.07 -11.04
CA GLU A 248 12.35 31.53 -11.30
C GLU A 248 13.75 32.18 -11.34
N GLY A 249 14.84 31.40 -11.13
CA GLY A 249 16.21 31.88 -11.09
C GLY A 249 16.72 32.30 -9.71
N ASN A 250 15.94 32.10 -8.65
CA ASN A 250 16.30 32.43 -7.27
C ASN A 250 16.71 31.15 -6.52
N SER A 251 17.97 30.73 -6.63
CA SER A 251 18.46 29.50 -6.00
C SER A 251 18.78 29.63 -4.50
N ILE A 252 18.86 30.85 -3.98
CA ILE A 252 19.16 31.14 -2.58
C ILE A 252 18.04 32.01 -2.00
N ILE A 253 17.44 31.57 -0.91
CA ILE A 253 16.28 32.21 -0.28
C ILE A 253 16.57 32.43 1.21
N SER A 254 16.23 33.62 1.73
CA SER A 254 16.43 33.90 3.15
C SER A 254 15.49 33.06 4.04
N ALA A 255 15.96 32.72 5.25
CA ALA A 255 15.17 32.00 6.24
C ALA A 255 13.84 32.70 6.55
N ASN A 256 13.87 34.02 6.69
CA ASN A 256 12.68 34.80 6.96
C ASN A 256 11.66 34.73 5.83
N GLN A 257 12.09 34.74 4.57
CA GLN A 257 11.19 34.57 3.44
C GLN A 257 10.55 33.18 3.42
N THR A 258 11.32 32.15 3.72
CA THR A 258 10.84 30.75 3.81
C THR A 258 9.84 30.59 4.94
N ILE A 259 10.16 31.08 6.16
CA ILE A 259 9.27 31.02 7.32
C ILE A 259 7.95 31.78 7.05
N ASN A 260 8.03 33.02 6.55
CA ASN A 260 6.85 33.82 6.26
C ASN A 260 5.98 33.16 5.17
N SER A 261 6.59 32.52 4.18
CA SER A 261 5.87 31.76 3.17
C SER A 261 5.14 30.56 3.76
N CYS A 262 5.79 29.80 4.67
CA CYS A 262 5.16 28.70 5.38
C CYS A 262 3.93 29.18 6.19
N ILE A 263 4.10 30.24 7.00
CA ILE A 263 3.02 30.79 7.82
C ILE A 263 1.82 31.18 6.93
N LYS A 264 2.07 31.89 5.86
CA LYS A 264 1.01 32.42 4.98
C LYS A 264 0.31 31.30 4.18
N GLU A 265 1.07 30.46 3.49
CA GLU A 265 0.51 29.50 2.53
C GLU A 265 -0.02 28.22 3.20
N LEU A 266 0.47 27.89 4.38
CA LEU A 266 -0.01 26.73 5.15
C LEU A 266 -1.06 27.09 6.19
N ASP A 267 -1.45 28.38 6.28
CA ASP A 267 -2.39 28.90 7.28
C ASP A 267 -1.95 28.56 8.72
N LEU A 268 -0.67 28.84 9.02
CA LEU A 268 -0.06 28.61 10.32
C LEU A 268 -0.09 29.88 11.19
N ASN A 269 0.03 29.69 12.48
CA ASN A 269 0.11 30.77 13.44
C ASN A 269 1.57 31.15 13.76
N GLU A 270 1.80 32.34 14.32
CA GLU A 270 3.14 32.76 14.78
C GLU A 270 3.73 31.78 15.82
N GLY A 271 2.88 31.10 16.60
CA GLY A 271 3.29 30.08 17.55
C GLY A 271 3.86 28.80 16.91
N ASP A 272 3.63 28.58 15.61
CA ASP A 272 4.13 27.40 14.86
C ASP A 272 5.56 27.61 14.33
N GLN A 273 6.20 28.77 14.56
CA GLN A 273 7.55 29.05 14.07
C GLN A 273 8.59 28.02 14.53
N GLU A 274 8.47 27.50 15.75
CA GLU A 274 9.40 26.47 16.25
C GLU A 274 9.25 25.16 15.45
N VAL A 275 8.04 24.78 15.07
CA VAL A 275 7.81 23.59 14.22
C VAL A 275 8.41 23.80 12.82
N ILE A 276 8.30 25.02 12.27
CA ILE A 276 8.93 25.37 10.99
C ILE A 276 10.45 25.27 11.09
N LYS A 277 11.06 25.81 12.15
CA LYS A 277 12.50 25.70 12.38
C LYS A 277 12.96 24.24 12.52
N MET A 278 12.19 23.42 13.26
CA MET A 278 12.48 21.99 13.38
C MET A 278 12.42 21.27 12.02
N ALA A 279 11.44 21.60 11.18
CA ALA A 279 11.34 21.05 9.84
C ALA A 279 12.54 21.46 8.96
N LEU A 280 12.94 22.73 9.00
CA LEU A 280 14.13 23.22 8.28
C LEU A 280 15.41 22.54 8.76
N PHE A 281 15.57 22.40 10.08
CA PHE A 281 16.69 21.67 10.67
C PHE A 281 16.72 20.20 10.22
N HIS A 282 15.58 19.53 10.23
CA HIS A 282 15.48 18.14 9.79
C HIS A 282 15.82 17.99 8.29
N LEU A 283 15.38 18.90 7.44
CA LEU A 283 15.73 18.92 6.03
C LEU A 283 17.23 19.15 5.78
N HIS A 284 17.88 19.96 6.64
CA HIS A 284 19.30 20.24 6.56
C HIS A 284 20.15 19.09 7.13
N ASP A 285 19.97 18.78 8.42
CA ASP A 285 20.88 17.90 9.16
C ASP A 285 20.60 16.40 8.98
N VAL A 286 19.34 16.03 8.73
CA VAL A 286 18.94 14.62 8.65
C VAL A 286 18.75 14.16 7.22
N ARG A 287 18.05 14.98 6.40
CA ARG A 287 17.76 14.63 5.00
C ARG A 287 18.82 15.14 4.03
N GLU A 288 19.69 16.06 4.47
CA GLU A 288 20.75 16.67 3.64
C GLU A 288 20.23 17.24 2.30
N THR A 289 18.96 17.64 2.27
CA THR A 289 18.30 18.20 1.07
C THR A 289 18.39 19.71 1.00
N LEU A 290 18.73 20.37 2.11
CA LEU A 290 18.95 21.81 2.18
C LEU A 290 20.40 22.14 2.51
N TRP A 291 20.93 23.13 1.80
CA TRP A 291 22.15 23.85 2.20
C TRP A 291 21.76 25.06 3.04
N TRP A 292 22.54 25.35 4.08
CA TRP A 292 22.35 26.46 4.98
C TRP A 292 23.62 27.31 5.10
N SER A 293 23.46 28.64 5.14
CA SER A 293 24.53 29.59 5.40
C SER A 293 24.26 30.34 6.71
N ASP A 294 25.07 30.08 7.74
CA ASP A 294 24.98 30.76 9.05
C ASP A 294 25.18 32.26 8.94
N ASP A 295 26.16 32.69 8.16
CA ASP A 295 26.51 34.12 8.01
C ASP A 295 25.41 34.95 7.39
N ARG A 296 24.66 34.37 6.46
CA ARG A 296 23.64 35.06 5.64
C ARG A 296 22.21 34.73 6.05
N GLN A 297 22.01 33.68 6.87
CA GLN A 297 20.68 33.17 7.20
C GLN A 297 19.86 32.80 5.93
N GLU A 298 20.45 32.03 5.04
CA GLU A 298 19.91 31.67 3.74
C GLU A 298 19.88 30.17 3.52
N PHE A 299 18.88 29.69 2.76
CA PHE A 299 18.72 28.30 2.35
C PHE A 299 18.83 28.16 0.83
N ALA A 300 19.32 26.99 0.40
CA ALA A 300 19.26 26.53 -0.98
C ALA A 300 19.02 25.01 -1.02
N LEU A 301 18.44 24.51 -2.13
CA LEU A 301 18.40 23.08 -2.38
C LEU A 301 19.82 22.55 -2.65
N THR A 302 20.21 21.42 -2.07
CA THR A 302 21.53 20.81 -2.29
C THR A 302 21.65 20.22 -3.71
N ARG A 303 20.53 19.89 -4.35
CA ARG A 303 20.45 19.50 -5.76
C ARG A 303 19.23 20.14 -6.39
N VAL A 304 19.43 20.84 -7.49
CA VAL A 304 18.38 21.31 -8.40
C VAL A 304 18.33 20.39 -9.61
#